data_b94c3ee75b8c0ece87ee127dec926d96
#
_entry.id   b94c3ee75b8c0ece87ee127dec926d96
#
_cell.length_a   1.000
_cell.length_b   1.000
_cell.length_c   1.000
_cell.angle_alpha   90.00
_cell.angle_beta   90.00
_cell.angle_gamma   90.00
#
_symmetry.space_group_name_H-M   'P 1'
#
loop_
_entity.id
_entity.type
_entity.pdbx_description
1 polymer ?
#
loop_
_entity_poly.entity_id
_entity_poly.type
_entity_poly.pdbx_seq_one_letter_code
_entity_poly.pdbx_strand_id
1 'polypeptide(L)'
;MAFLRSTLATSMVLLAMLSIASATDYYEYGPTPKLENPKPKTDHKFDDKPHPTKPDYYAVPKSKGNDELHLLPTIIGVQGVVLCKSGSNYSPIQGAVARVTCGCEDEQGYETGPTSVLSHVTDSKGYFLATLSFGSKLKITECKAYLETSPLETCKVPTDVNYGISGARLSSYRLLQNNIKLYSVGPFFCTSQPLPNGY
;
A
#
# COMPACT_ATOMS: atom_id res chain seq x y z
N MET A 1 -54.44 -12.45 -47.69
CA MET A 1 -54.23 -10.99 -47.76
C MET A 1 -54.47 -10.41 -46.39
N ALA A 2 -53.37 -10.15 -45.65
CA ALA A 2 -53.42 -9.58 -44.31
C ALA A 2 -52.47 -8.40 -44.28
N PHE A 3 -53.03 -7.22 -44.07
CA PHE A 3 -52.26 -5.96 -43.97
C PHE A 3 -51.63 -5.79 -42.60
N LEU A 4 -50.34 -5.72 -42.61
CA LEU A 4 -49.50 -5.40 -41.44
C LEU A 4 -49.59 -3.88 -41.20
N ARG A 5 -50.14 -3.45 -40.08
CA ARG A 5 -50.02 -2.06 -39.61
C ARG A 5 -48.89 -1.93 -38.62
N SER A 6 -47.84 -1.28 -39.06
CA SER A 6 -46.71 -0.86 -38.22
C SER A 6 -47.13 0.39 -37.43
N THR A 7 -47.12 0.30 -36.11
CA THR A 7 -47.26 1.46 -35.22
C THR A 7 -45.86 1.90 -34.78
N LEU A 8 -45.40 3.01 -35.30
CA LEU A 8 -44.22 3.72 -34.83
C LEU A 8 -44.52 4.35 -33.46
N ALA A 9 -43.92 3.80 -32.44
CA ALA A 9 -43.85 4.45 -31.12
C ALA A 9 -42.64 5.37 -31.10
N THR A 10 -42.87 6.68 -31.21
CA THR A 10 -41.86 7.71 -30.97
C THR A 10 -41.60 7.82 -29.48
N SER A 11 -40.48 7.26 -29.03
CA SER A 11 -39.99 7.47 -27.68
C SER A 11 -39.27 8.81 -27.62
N MET A 12 -39.87 9.80 -26.96
CA MET A 12 -39.20 11.03 -26.57
C MET A 12 -38.20 10.72 -25.46
N VAL A 13 -36.90 10.72 -25.79
CA VAL A 13 -35.82 10.71 -24.80
C VAL A 13 -35.68 12.13 -24.28
N LEU A 14 -36.15 12.36 -23.05
CA LEU A 14 -35.88 13.58 -22.27
C LEU A 14 -34.39 13.57 -21.90
N LEU A 15 -33.60 14.44 -22.54
CA LEU A 15 -32.23 14.74 -22.11
C LEU A 15 -32.29 15.62 -20.85
N ALA A 16 -32.17 15.01 -19.69
CA ALA A 16 -31.88 15.74 -18.46
C ALA A 16 -30.39 16.12 -18.45
N MET A 17 -30.10 17.37 -18.76
CA MET A 17 -28.77 17.98 -18.54
C MET A 17 -28.54 18.13 -17.04
N LEU A 18 -27.86 17.21 -16.43
CA LEU A 18 -27.28 17.37 -15.09
C LEU A 18 -25.99 18.19 -15.23
N SER A 19 -26.10 19.47 -14.90
CA SER A 19 -24.94 20.34 -14.70
C SER A 19 -24.23 19.91 -13.44
N ILE A 20 -23.11 19.19 -13.58
CA ILE A 20 -22.19 18.92 -12.48
C ILE A 20 -21.35 20.17 -12.31
N ALA A 21 -21.68 20.97 -11.29
CA ALA A 21 -20.82 22.04 -10.83
C ALA A 21 -19.55 21.42 -10.23
N SER A 22 -18.45 21.50 -10.96
CA SER A 22 -17.12 21.19 -10.45
C SER A 22 -16.72 22.29 -9.49
N ALA A 23 -16.82 22.03 -8.18
CA ALA A 23 -16.14 22.84 -7.18
C ALA A 23 -14.65 22.51 -7.28
N THR A 24 -13.89 23.34 -7.98
CA THR A 24 -12.43 23.37 -7.88
C THR A 24 -12.09 24.14 -6.63
N ASP A 25 -11.74 23.43 -5.55
CA ASP A 25 -11.07 24.04 -4.40
C ASP A 25 -9.68 24.48 -4.86
N TYR A 26 -9.60 25.77 -5.18
CA TYR A 26 -8.37 26.50 -5.43
C TYR A 26 -7.72 26.76 -4.05
N TYR A 27 -6.74 25.95 -3.66
CA TYR A 27 -5.87 26.25 -2.54
C TYR A 27 -4.94 27.41 -2.93
N GLU A 28 -5.35 28.61 -2.50
CA GLU A 28 -4.53 29.83 -2.56
C GLU A 28 -3.32 29.66 -1.64
N TYR A 29 -2.14 29.51 -2.24
CA TYR A 29 -0.87 29.55 -1.54
C TYR A 29 -0.68 30.99 -1.03
N GLY A 30 -0.91 31.21 0.27
CA GLY A 30 -0.54 32.42 0.96
C GLY A 30 0.98 32.60 0.97
N PRO A 31 1.46 33.86 0.98
CA PRO A 31 2.89 34.15 0.90
C PRO A 31 3.64 33.61 2.13
N THR A 32 4.73 32.89 1.86
CA THR A 32 5.68 32.39 2.86
C THR A 32 6.22 33.54 3.71
N PRO A 33 6.25 33.41 5.05
CA PRO A 33 6.92 34.41 5.91
C PRO A 33 8.43 34.39 5.64
N LYS A 34 8.99 35.53 5.28
CA LYS A 34 10.43 35.74 5.23
C LYS A 34 11.02 35.57 6.63
N LEU A 35 11.90 34.57 6.79
CA LEU A 35 12.78 34.48 7.93
C LEU A 35 13.77 35.68 7.89
N GLU A 36 13.55 36.68 8.72
CA GLU A 36 14.57 37.66 9.02
C GLU A 36 15.60 37.07 9.97
N ASN A 37 16.86 37.05 9.52
CA ASN A 37 18.02 36.73 10.34
C ASN A 37 18.19 37.78 11.44
N PRO A 38 18.18 37.42 12.73
CA PRO A 38 18.60 38.37 13.75
C PRO A 38 20.11 38.52 13.77
N LYS A 39 20.56 39.77 13.57
CA LYS A 39 21.95 40.23 13.79
C LYS A 39 22.41 39.88 15.21
N PRO A 40 23.69 39.50 15.39
CA PRO A 40 24.28 39.36 16.72
C PRO A 40 24.48 40.74 17.35
N LYS A 41 23.90 40.96 18.52
CA LYS A 41 24.24 42.07 19.41
C LYS A 41 25.25 41.56 20.42
N THR A 42 26.38 42.24 20.42
CA THR A 42 27.47 42.20 21.36
C THR A 42 27.05 42.67 22.75
N ASP A 43 27.73 42.12 23.74
CA ASP A 43 28.04 42.63 25.07
C ASP A 43 26.91 42.89 26.06
N HIS A 44 26.74 41.95 27.00
CA HIS A 44 26.37 42.30 28.36
C HIS A 44 27.21 41.51 29.38
N LYS A 45 27.95 42.30 30.14
CA LYS A 45 28.66 42.11 31.39
C LYS A 45 28.09 40.99 32.28
N PHE A 46 28.98 40.16 32.76
CA PHE A 46 28.80 39.25 33.89
C PHE A 46 28.49 40.07 35.16
N ASP A 47 27.30 39.89 35.71
CA ASP A 47 26.97 40.20 37.10
C ASP A 47 26.77 38.91 37.86
N ASP A 48 27.66 38.68 38.81
CA ASP A 48 27.58 37.62 39.80
C ASP A 48 26.31 37.78 40.66
N LYS A 49 25.31 36.91 40.46
CA LYS A 49 24.24 36.68 41.43
C LYS A 49 24.16 35.21 41.77
N PRO A 50 23.98 34.89 43.08
CA PRO A 50 23.96 33.49 43.52
C PRO A 50 22.78 32.73 42.93
N HIS A 51 23.11 31.51 42.40
CA HIS A 51 22.15 30.54 41.89
C HIS A 51 21.11 30.17 42.94
N PRO A 52 19.82 30.22 42.62
CA PRO A 52 18.82 29.52 43.43
C PRO A 52 18.96 28.01 43.19
N THR A 53 19.04 27.31 44.30
CA THR A 53 19.02 25.83 44.38
C THR A 53 17.94 25.25 43.52
N LYS A 54 18.32 24.32 42.64
CA LYS A 54 17.40 23.50 41.84
C LYS A 54 16.39 22.80 42.76
N PRO A 55 15.06 22.85 42.42
CA PRO A 55 14.12 21.99 43.11
C PRO A 55 14.44 20.54 42.83
N ASP A 56 14.45 19.74 43.90
CA ASP A 56 14.61 18.29 43.84
C ASP A 56 13.59 17.72 42.85
N TYR A 57 14.11 17.18 41.74
CA TYR A 57 13.33 16.34 40.85
C TYR A 57 12.90 15.12 41.65
N TYR A 58 11.60 15.02 41.91
CA TYR A 58 10.98 13.82 42.42
C TYR A 58 11.49 12.64 41.60
N ALA A 59 12.28 11.77 42.24
CA ALA A 59 12.65 10.49 41.69
C ALA A 59 11.36 9.75 41.33
N VAL A 60 11.06 9.69 40.05
CA VAL A 60 10.01 8.79 39.53
C VAL A 60 10.40 7.38 39.99
N PRO A 61 9.55 6.70 40.77
CA PRO A 61 9.86 5.33 41.16
C PRO A 61 10.06 4.52 39.89
N LYS A 62 11.27 3.92 39.71
CA LYS A 62 11.50 2.90 38.71
C LYS A 62 10.53 1.76 39.05
N SER A 63 9.40 1.76 38.37
CA SER A 63 8.57 0.57 38.31
C SER A 63 9.46 -0.52 37.71
N LYS A 64 9.81 -1.51 38.52
CA LYS A 64 10.18 -2.83 38.01
C LYS A 64 8.90 -3.41 37.39
N GLY A 65 8.51 -2.84 36.25
CA GLY A 65 7.63 -3.50 35.32
C GLY A 65 8.45 -4.63 34.73
N ASN A 66 8.02 -5.83 34.96
CA ASN A 66 8.39 -6.95 34.12
C ASN A 66 8.04 -6.51 32.71
N ASP A 67 9.05 -6.13 31.93
CA ASP A 67 8.95 -5.94 30.48
C ASP A 67 8.74 -7.31 29.82
N GLU A 68 7.67 -8.00 30.16
CA GLU A 68 6.98 -8.83 29.20
C GLU A 68 6.35 -7.85 28.21
N LEU A 69 7.19 -7.27 27.38
CA LEU A 69 6.74 -6.69 26.12
C LEU A 69 6.14 -7.88 25.37
N HIS A 70 4.84 -8.10 25.55
CA HIS A 70 4.07 -8.99 24.69
C HIS A 70 4.33 -8.48 23.28
N LEU A 71 5.25 -9.14 22.58
CA LEU A 71 5.53 -8.89 21.18
C LEU A 71 4.21 -9.11 20.44
N LEU A 72 3.51 -8.00 20.18
CA LEU A 72 2.31 -8.06 19.36
C LEU A 72 2.68 -8.75 18.06
N PRO A 73 1.88 -9.70 17.59
CA PRO A 73 2.16 -10.41 16.35
C PRO A 73 2.40 -9.38 15.23
N THR A 74 3.48 -9.55 14.48
CA THR A 74 3.75 -8.69 13.34
C THR A 74 2.77 -9.04 12.24
N ILE A 75 1.94 -8.07 11.83
CA ILE A 75 1.04 -8.21 10.70
C ILE A 75 1.71 -7.56 9.49
N ILE A 76 1.84 -8.32 8.41
CA ILE A 76 2.32 -7.85 7.12
C ILE A 76 1.11 -7.68 6.20
N GLY A 77 0.92 -6.46 5.69
CA GLY A 77 0.02 -6.16 4.59
C GLY A 77 0.83 -6.01 3.30
N VAL A 78 0.35 -6.58 2.21
CA VAL A 78 0.96 -6.42 0.87
C VAL A 78 -0.12 -5.98 -0.09
N GLN A 79 0.09 -4.84 -0.73
CA GLN A 79 -0.84 -4.26 -1.69
C GLN A 79 -0.19 -4.07 -3.05
N GLY A 80 -1.00 -4.05 -4.08
CA GLY A 80 -0.55 -3.78 -5.45
C GLY A 80 -1.71 -3.67 -6.42
N VAL A 81 -1.38 -3.55 -7.70
CA VAL A 81 -2.34 -3.46 -8.79
C VAL A 81 -1.99 -4.50 -9.86
N VAL A 82 -3.02 -5.13 -10.45
CA VAL A 82 -2.88 -6.06 -11.57
C VAL A 82 -3.51 -5.43 -12.82
N LEU A 83 -2.74 -5.36 -13.89
CA LEU A 83 -3.12 -4.73 -15.14
C LEU A 83 -2.99 -5.70 -16.32
N CYS A 84 -3.89 -5.56 -17.27
CA CYS A 84 -3.76 -6.16 -18.60
C CYS A 84 -3.00 -5.21 -19.51
N LYS A 85 -1.94 -5.69 -20.13
CA LYS A 85 -1.18 -4.99 -21.15
C LYS A 85 -1.60 -5.46 -22.54
N SER A 86 -2.18 -4.56 -23.33
CA SER A 86 -2.54 -4.80 -24.74
C SER A 86 -1.91 -3.71 -25.61
N GLY A 87 -0.80 -4.04 -26.25
CA GLY A 87 0.03 -3.06 -26.96
C GLY A 87 0.55 -1.96 -26.04
N SER A 88 0.17 -0.71 -26.30
CA SER A 88 0.49 0.46 -25.47
C SER A 88 -0.57 0.75 -24.37
N ASN A 89 -1.68 0.04 -24.36
CA ASN A 89 -2.78 0.27 -23.43
C ASN A 89 -2.65 -0.61 -22.19
N TYR A 90 -3.11 -0.06 -21.06
CA TYR A 90 -3.19 -0.75 -19.78
C TYR A 90 -4.60 -0.63 -19.23
N SER A 91 -5.19 -1.74 -18.86
CA SER A 91 -6.51 -1.78 -18.21
C SER A 91 -6.46 -2.61 -16.93
N PRO A 92 -7.16 -2.20 -15.86
CA PRO A 92 -7.19 -2.96 -14.63
C PRO A 92 -7.87 -4.32 -14.84
N ILE A 93 -7.36 -5.34 -14.15
CA ILE A 93 -7.96 -6.67 -14.12
C ILE A 93 -8.70 -6.85 -12.80
N GLN A 94 -10.02 -6.98 -12.86
CA GLN A 94 -10.84 -7.38 -11.73
C GLN A 94 -10.84 -8.90 -11.57
N GLY A 95 -10.78 -9.39 -10.33
CA GLY A 95 -10.83 -10.83 -10.04
C GLY A 95 -9.48 -11.56 -10.10
N ALA A 96 -8.37 -10.86 -10.36
CA ALA A 96 -7.05 -11.44 -10.29
C ALA A 96 -6.62 -11.73 -8.84
N VAL A 97 -5.69 -12.65 -8.65
CA VAL A 97 -5.17 -13.04 -7.34
C VAL A 97 -3.65 -12.91 -7.33
N ALA A 98 -3.11 -12.34 -6.27
CA ALA A 98 -1.68 -12.36 -5.97
C ALA A 98 -1.40 -13.34 -4.82
N ARG A 99 -0.19 -13.89 -4.78
CA ARG A 99 0.30 -14.74 -3.70
C ARG A 99 1.49 -14.07 -3.02
N VAL A 100 1.51 -14.11 -1.70
CA VAL A 100 2.67 -13.66 -0.92
C VAL A 100 3.26 -14.86 -0.21
N THR A 101 4.56 -15.06 -0.36
CA THR A 101 5.30 -16.16 0.26
C THR A 101 6.44 -15.59 1.09
N CYS A 102 6.54 -16.03 2.34
CA CYS A 102 7.59 -15.62 3.27
C CYS A 102 8.38 -16.83 3.76
N GLY A 103 9.69 -16.73 3.76
CA GLY A 103 10.55 -17.64 4.51
C GLY A 103 10.47 -17.32 6.00
N CYS A 104 10.55 -18.34 6.84
CA CYS A 104 10.48 -18.22 8.28
C CYS A 104 11.57 -19.07 8.95
N GLU A 105 12.08 -18.57 10.07
CA GLU A 105 12.97 -19.29 11.00
C GLU A 105 12.24 -19.49 12.34
N ASP A 106 12.54 -20.58 13.02
CA ASP A 106 12.09 -20.81 14.40
C ASP A 106 12.93 -20.02 15.41
N GLU A 107 12.61 -20.18 16.71
CA GLU A 107 13.34 -19.51 17.80
C GLU A 107 14.82 -19.95 17.88
N GLN A 108 15.17 -21.10 17.33
CA GLN A 108 16.51 -21.65 17.28
C GLN A 108 17.30 -21.21 16.04
N GLY A 109 16.64 -20.51 15.10
CA GLY A 109 17.23 -20.04 13.83
C GLY A 109 17.25 -21.09 12.72
N TYR A 110 16.48 -22.19 12.87
CA TYR A 110 16.31 -23.17 11.80
C TYR A 110 15.22 -22.70 10.82
N GLU A 111 15.50 -22.84 9.52
CA GLU A 111 14.51 -22.58 8.51
C GLU A 111 13.31 -23.52 8.66
N THR A 112 12.14 -22.94 8.83
CA THR A 112 10.86 -23.64 8.70
C THR A 112 10.40 -23.53 7.26
N GLY A 113 9.48 -24.39 6.84
CA GLY A 113 8.93 -24.27 5.47
C GLY A 113 8.33 -22.89 5.20
N PRO A 114 8.28 -22.44 3.91
CA PRO A 114 7.74 -21.14 3.58
C PRO A 114 6.24 -21.06 3.88
N THR A 115 5.81 -19.93 4.40
CA THR A 115 4.40 -19.62 4.63
C THR A 115 3.87 -18.78 3.48
N SER A 116 2.73 -19.17 2.89
CA SER A 116 2.10 -18.47 1.78
C SER A 116 0.66 -18.08 2.09
N VAL A 117 0.22 -16.95 1.54
CA VAL A 117 -1.17 -16.50 1.56
C VAL A 117 -1.56 -15.98 0.18
N LEU A 118 -2.82 -16.19 -0.20
CA LEU A 118 -3.41 -15.55 -1.37
C LEU A 118 -4.05 -14.22 -0.96
N SER A 119 -4.00 -13.24 -1.87
CA SER A 119 -4.74 -12.00 -1.70
C SER A 119 -6.24 -12.24 -1.84
N HIS A 120 -7.05 -11.28 -1.40
CA HIS A 120 -8.39 -11.15 -1.94
C HIS A 120 -8.30 -10.91 -3.45
N VAL A 121 -9.36 -11.25 -4.17
CA VAL A 121 -9.46 -10.94 -5.60
C VAL A 121 -9.36 -9.43 -5.82
N THR A 122 -8.73 -9.01 -6.91
CA THR A 122 -8.62 -7.59 -7.24
C THR A 122 -9.98 -6.95 -7.48
N ASP A 123 -10.13 -5.70 -7.09
CA ASP A 123 -11.30 -4.87 -7.36
C ASP A 123 -11.38 -4.38 -8.81
N SER A 124 -12.38 -3.55 -9.14
CA SER A 124 -12.56 -2.96 -10.48
C SER A 124 -11.43 -2.04 -10.94
N LYS A 125 -10.56 -1.60 -10.01
CA LYS A 125 -9.34 -0.83 -10.30
C LYS A 125 -8.09 -1.70 -10.39
N GLY A 126 -8.26 -3.03 -10.28
CA GLY A 126 -7.17 -4.00 -10.28
C GLY A 126 -6.40 -4.06 -8.97
N TYR A 127 -6.86 -3.43 -7.90
CA TYR A 127 -6.19 -3.37 -6.60
C TYR A 127 -6.39 -4.66 -5.81
N PHE A 128 -5.31 -5.17 -5.22
CA PHE A 128 -5.34 -6.28 -4.27
C PHE A 128 -4.71 -5.91 -2.93
N LEU A 129 -5.12 -6.64 -1.90
CA LEU A 129 -4.52 -6.63 -0.58
C LEU A 129 -4.41 -8.08 -0.08
N ALA A 130 -3.23 -8.45 0.38
CA ALA A 130 -2.96 -9.69 1.12
C ALA A 130 -2.53 -9.33 2.54
N THR A 131 -2.94 -10.14 3.53
CA THR A 131 -2.57 -9.93 4.92
C THR A 131 -2.05 -11.23 5.52
N LEU A 132 -0.84 -11.20 6.12
CA LEU A 132 -0.23 -12.32 6.82
C LEU A 132 -0.04 -11.93 8.29
N SER A 133 -0.40 -12.85 9.17
CA SER A 133 -0.15 -12.73 10.61
C SER A 133 0.77 -13.88 11.02
N PHE A 134 1.89 -13.54 11.65
CA PHE A 134 2.85 -14.51 12.13
C PHE A 134 2.81 -14.56 13.66
N GLY A 135 2.83 -15.77 14.21
CA GLY A 135 2.97 -15.98 15.64
C GLY A 135 4.32 -15.43 16.13
N SER A 136 4.39 -15.11 17.42
CA SER A 136 5.60 -14.55 18.06
C SER A 136 6.83 -15.47 17.99
N LYS A 137 6.62 -16.75 17.71
CA LYS A 137 7.69 -17.79 17.65
C LYS A 137 8.38 -17.90 16.29
N LEU A 138 7.88 -17.22 15.27
CA LEU A 138 8.45 -17.27 13.92
C LEU A 138 9.11 -15.95 13.58
N LYS A 139 10.35 -16.01 13.15
CA LYS A 139 11.08 -14.87 12.59
C LYS A 139 10.98 -14.92 11.06
N ILE A 140 10.48 -13.84 10.47
CA ILE A 140 10.37 -13.71 9.01
C ILE A 140 11.74 -13.33 8.45
N THR A 141 12.19 -14.04 7.43
CA THR A 141 13.48 -13.79 6.76
C THR A 141 13.30 -12.95 5.51
N GLU A 142 12.60 -13.46 4.52
CA GLU A 142 12.33 -12.78 3.25
C GLU A 142 10.90 -13.04 2.79
N CYS A 143 10.24 -12.01 2.26
CA CYS A 143 8.94 -12.17 1.63
C CYS A 143 8.97 -11.71 0.17
N LYS A 144 8.23 -12.43 -0.68
CA LYS A 144 8.02 -12.11 -2.09
C LYS A 144 6.54 -12.18 -2.45
N ALA A 145 6.11 -11.28 -3.34
CA ALA A 145 4.77 -11.29 -3.89
C ALA A 145 4.80 -11.69 -5.36
N TYR A 146 3.84 -12.49 -5.79
CA TYR A 146 3.72 -13.06 -7.12
C TYR A 146 2.33 -12.79 -7.69
N LEU A 147 2.23 -12.65 -8.99
CA LEU A 147 0.95 -12.73 -9.67
C LEU A 147 0.57 -14.20 -9.83
N GLU A 148 -0.53 -14.61 -9.20
CA GLU A 148 -0.95 -16.02 -9.18
C GLU A 148 -1.87 -16.35 -10.35
N THR A 149 -2.97 -15.61 -10.50
CA THR A 149 -3.97 -15.88 -11.55
C THR A 149 -4.62 -14.59 -12.06
N SER A 150 -5.06 -14.66 -13.33
CA SER A 150 -5.98 -13.69 -13.93
C SER A 150 -7.23 -14.43 -14.44
N PRO A 151 -8.44 -13.94 -14.17
CA PRO A 151 -9.67 -14.55 -14.65
C PRO A 151 -10.00 -14.21 -16.10
N LEU A 152 -9.31 -13.21 -16.69
CA LEU A 152 -9.60 -12.75 -18.05
C LEU A 152 -8.98 -13.69 -19.09
N GLU A 153 -9.77 -14.44 -19.81
CA GLU A 153 -9.30 -15.32 -20.90
C GLU A 153 -8.48 -14.57 -21.96
N THR A 154 -8.83 -13.31 -22.21
CA THR A 154 -8.13 -12.45 -23.17
C THR A 154 -6.85 -11.84 -22.60
N CYS A 155 -6.54 -12.04 -21.32
CA CYS A 155 -5.38 -11.44 -20.65
C CYS A 155 -4.96 -12.27 -19.43
N LYS A 156 -4.61 -13.53 -19.65
CA LYS A 156 -4.33 -14.47 -18.56
C LYS A 156 -2.86 -14.88 -18.42
N VAL A 157 -2.02 -14.47 -19.37
CA VAL A 157 -0.61 -14.86 -19.35
C VAL A 157 0.16 -13.84 -18.48
N PRO A 158 0.67 -14.26 -17.31
CA PRO A 158 1.46 -13.37 -16.46
C PRO A 158 2.79 -13.01 -17.15
N THR A 159 3.31 -11.84 -16.82
CA THR A 159 4.64 -11.40 -17.26
C THR A 159 5.55 -11.23 -16.04
N ASP A 160 6.87 -11.29 -16.28
CA ASP A 160 7.83 -11.04 -15.20
C ASP A 160 8.20 -9.56 -15.01
N VAL A 161 7.44 -8.65 -15.63
CA VAL A 161 7.58 -7.21 -15.37
C VAL A 161 7.30 -6.94 -13.90
N ASN A 162 8.18 -6.19 -13.26
CA ASN A 162 8.17 -5.94 -11.82
C ASN A 162 8.19 -7.23 -10.97
N TYR A 163 8.83 -8.28 -11.49
CA TYR A 163 8.99 -9.58 -10.83
C TYR A 163 7.66 -10.29 -10.54
N GLY A 164 6.68 -10.13 -11.42
CA GLY A 164 5.35 -10.74 -11.22
C GLY A 164 5.39 -12.27 -11.20
N ILE A 165 6.31 -12.90 -11.94
CA ILE A 165 6.52 -14.36 -11.98
C ILE A 165 7.63 -14.78 -11.01
N SER A 166 8.81 -14.13 -11.06
CA SER A 166 9.98 -14.47 -10.24
C SER A 166 9.87 -14.03 -8.78
N GLY A 167 8.92 -13.18 -8.46
CA GLY A 167 8.59 -12.73 -7.12
C GLY A 167 9.19 -11.36 -6.75
N ALA A 168 8.32 -10.38 -6.57
CA ALA A 168 8.68 -9.03 -6.14
C ALA A 168 9.02 -9.03 -4.64
N ARG A 169 10.24 -8.65 -4.29
CA ARG A 169 10.70 -8.55 -2.90
C ARG A 169 10.00 -7.43 -2.14
N LEU A 170 9.65 -7.68 -0.89
CA LEU A 170 9.10 -6.67 0.01
C LEU A 170 10.25 -5.88 0.63
N SER A 171 10.56 -4.70 0.08
CA SER A 171 11.76 -3.93 0.47
C SER A 171 11.49 -2.80 1.45
N SER A 172 10.39 -2.06 1.29
CA SER A 172 10.03 -0.91 2.12
C SER A 172 8.56 -0.95 2.51
N TYR A 173 8.25 -0.46 3.70
CA TYR A 173 6.88 -0.48 4.22
C TYR A 173 6.49 0.85 4.85
N ARG A 174 5.18 1.09 4.92
CA ARG A 174 4.57 2.07 5.81
C ARG A 174 4.04 1.36 7.04
N LEU A 175 4.30 1.93 8.21
CA LEU A 175 3.69 1.44 9.43
C LEU A 175 2.28 2.06 9.54
N LEU A 176 1.27 1.21 9.61
CA LEU A 176 -0.11 1.59 9.87
C LEU A 176 -0.45 1.42 11.34
N GLN A 177 -1.66 1.84 11.73
CA GLN A 177 -2.21 1.55 13.06
C GLN A 177 -2.23 0.02 13.29
N ASN A 178 -2.25 -0.39 14.55
CA ASN A 178 -2.22 -1.80 14.95
C ASN A 178 -0.96 -2.58 14.53
N ASN A 179 0.18 -1.89 14.39
CA ASN A 179 1.48 -2.49 14.05
C ASN A 179 1.50 -3.25 12.71
N ILE A 180 0.69 -2.83 11.73
CA ILE A 180 0.67 -3.42 10.40
C ILE A 180 1.79 -2.79 9.55
N LYS A 181 2.70 -3.60 9.05
CA LYS A 181 3.71 -3.21 8.06
C LYS A 181 3.12 -3.38 6.66
N LEU A 182 2.72 -2.28 6.02
CA LEU A 182 2.13 -2.31 4.69
C LEU A 182 3.20 -2.09 3.61
N TYR A 183 3.41 -3.09 2.80
CA TYR A 183 4.29 -3.09 1.63
C TYR A 183 3.50 -2.83 0.35
N SER A 184 4.14 -2.17 -0.62
CA SER A 184 3.58 -1.95 -1.95
C SER A 184 4.45 -2.64 -2.99
N VAL A 185 3.83 -3.38 -3.90
CA VAL A 185 4.49 -4.12 -4.99
C VAL A 185 3.83 -3.85 -6.33
N GLY A 186 4.49 -4.21 -7.41
CA GLY A 186 3.95 -4.10 -8.76
C GLY A 186 4.01 -2.67 -9.34
N PRO A 187 3.13 -2.31 -10.29
CA PRO A 187 2.02 -3.11 -10.82
C PRO A 187 2.47 -4.41 -11.48
N PHE A 188 1.68 -5.47 -11.33
CA PHE A 188 1.85 -6.72 -12.06
C PHE A 188 1.07 -6.69 -13.37
N PHE A 189 1.56 -7.41 -14.37
CA PHE A 189 0.98 -7.38 -15.71
C PHE A 189 0.68 -8.77 -16.24
N CYS A 190 -0.50 -8.91 -16.86
CA CYS A 190 -0.82 -10.00 -17.77
C CYS A 190 -0.84 -9.51 -19.22
N THR A 191 -0.74 -10.47 -20.14
CA THR A 191 -0.91 -10.25 -21.59
C THR A 191 -1.86 -11.27 -22.17
N SER A 192 -2.37 -11.01 -23.38
CA SER A 192 -3.22 -11.95 -24.13
C SER A 192 -2.42 -13.11 -24.76
N GLN A 193 -1.13 -12.94 -24.99
CA GLN A 193 -0.25 -13.94 -25.62
C GLN A 193 1.07 -14.02 -24.86
N PRO A 194 1.70 -15.20 -24.83
CA PRO A 194 3.10 -15.29 -24.37
C PRO A 194 3.97 -14.32 -25.17
N LEU A 195 4.83 -13.58 -24.49
CA LEU A 195 5.80 -12.74 -25.16
C LEU A 195 6.67 -13.63 -26.06
N PRO A 196 6.91 -13.26 -27.34
CA PRO A 196 7.57 -14.12 -28.31
C PRO A 196 9.03 -14.45 -27.99
N ASN A 197 9.62 -13.87 -26.98
CA ASN A 197 10.92 -14.27 -26.43
C ASN A 197 10.84 -13.97 -24.94
N GLY A 198 10.90 -15.02 -24.14
CA GLY A 198 10.81 -14.94 -22.69
C GLY A 198 11.74 -13.85 -22.14
N TYR A 199 11.12 -12.81 -21.63
CA TYR A 199 11.51 -11.65 -20.79
C TYR A 199 10.93 -10.36 -21.31
#